data_a630c17694c8a60d69a08e1c155dab3f
#
_entry.id   a630c17694c8a60d69a08e1c155dab3f
#
_cell.length_a   1.000
_cell.length_b   1.000
_cell.length_c   1.000
_cell.angle_alpha   90.00
_cell.angle_beta   90.00
_cell.angle_gamma   90.00
#
_symmetry.space_group_name_H-M   'P 1'
#
loop_
_entity.id
_entity.type
_entity.pdbx_description
1 polymer ?
#
loop_
_entity_poly.entity_id
_entity_poly.type
_entity_poly.pdbx_seq_one_letter_code
_entity_poly.pdbx_strand_id
1 'polypeptide(L)'
;EPAVGNSYYYFTQDTPIYTDEACTVSAMSVESGSTYYYKHDYYAMENGKPVAKTEHVSFPGDAAEKIEGAIAKDSTGACYLKSGTPRLTYINELHKVKEENRTATATDVLNPKWSGVEQSSAETLINAYLGNNGKLSMDVPGTLTVTKQLKLPEGYNADDFTDESFEFTIAMQDAVGKSFNAVVKNANGEQQGDKFVLAFGQDGQAKHSLKPGETLYVYGLSDGRDYKVSETPRDGFTAEADGAEGQIAAGETSAVTYTNAYAASGTLDGEMYLKGEKKLTGREWLETDKFTFILKDADTSVEAPMPPTGTLGETRVEVTQPLGTPAGTEVHFTFQDISYTKPGTYTYEIWESEELSTLNPGVSASQALYQVVVTVSDKDHSGTLTVESKMTKLFDDDGVKCEELIEGNTAKFENEYDAAVVKWTPSGTKTYTDTTGENPLKPDMFHVIVCTNNAKAPLPEGEGVTRVDRGEWRGVLTTVEAGGSIAWPSAKYEHKDLDPDTLDATFEYKIVEVVKVGDTWIAVNDPQASGSGLPGMGYDKTVWTAKVTVKDIGGALELSAEYYKNDSEEPITGSMFSFENTYKPDPAELKGDTAIHG
;
A
#
# COMPACT_ATOMS: atom_id res chain seq x y z
N GLU A 1 -8.11 -55.78 4.06
CA GLU A 1 -7.06 -54.79 3.79
C GLU A 1 -7.40 -53.52 4.50
N PRO A 2 -6.46 -52.88 5.17
CA PRO A 2 -6.73 -51.54 5.63
C PRO A 2 -7.04 -50.70 4.40
N ALA A 3 -8.11 -49.94 4.47
CA ALA A 3 -8.34 -48.89 3.49
C ALA A 3 -7.02 -48.13 3.32
N VAL A 4 -6.49 -48.12 2.11
CA VAL A 4 -5.23 -47.44 1.81
C VAL A 4 -5.56 -45.95 1.80
N GLY A 5 -5.66 -45.42 3.00
CA GLY A 5 -5.79 -43.98 3.15
C GLY A 5 -4.47 -43.30 2.76
N ASN A 6 -4.52 -42.00 2.51
CA ASN A 6 -3.34 -41.17 2.22
C ASN A 6 -2.15 -41.41 3.17
N SER A 7 -2.38 -41.92 4.39
CA SER A 7 -1.38 -42.27 5.38
C SER A 7 -0.35 -43.32 4.93
N TYR A 8 -0.63 -44.12 3.90
CA TYR A 8 0.33 -45.10 3.34
C TYR A 8 1.28 -44.50 2.32
N TYR A 9 0.89 -43.40 1.67
CA TYR A 9 1.67 -42.79 0.59
C TYR A 9 2.37 -41.51 1.01
N TYR A 10 1.83 -40.84 2.03
CA TYR A 10 2.34 -39.57 2.51
C TYR A 10 2.46 -39.57 4.04
N PHE A 11 3.39 -38.76 4.56
CA PHE A 11 3.42 -38.46 5.98
C PHE A 11 2.22 -37.58 6.32
N THR A 12 1.36 -38.02 7.23
CA THR A 12 0.17 -37.28 7.66
C THR A 12 0.45 -36.25 8.73
N GLN A 13 1.64 -36.32 9.34
CA GLN A 13 2.12 -35.37 10.35
C GLN A 13 3.64 -35.24 10.21
N ASP A 14 4.17 -34.16 10.78
CA ASP A 14 5.59 -33.96 10.89
C ASP A 14 6.25 -35.12 11.65
N THR A 15 7.16 -35.82 11.00
CA THR A 15 7.70 -37.08 11.50
C THR A 15 9.21 -36.95 11.82
N PRO A 16 9.63 -37.08 13.07
CA PRO A 16 11.02 -36.95 13.46
C PRO A 16 11.95 -37.96 12.74
N ILE A 17 13.14 -37.49 12.39
CA ILE A 17 14.19 -38.31 11.75
C ILE A 17 15.25 -38.67 12.79
N TYR A 18 15.70 -39.92 12.74
CA TYR A 18 16.70 -40.48 13.67
C TYR A 18 17.91 -41.01 12.90
N THR A 19 19.06 -41.01 13.55
CA THR A 19 20.30 -41.52 13.01
C THR A 19 20.53 -43.00 13.37
N ASP A 20 19.74 -43.56 14.27
CA ASP A 20 19.84 -44.94 14.76
C ASP A 20 18.55 -45.72 14.50
N GLU A 21 18.68 -47.03 14.26
CA GLU A 21 17.56 -47.95 13.99
C GLU A 21 16.57 -48.04 15.17
N ALA A 22 17.04 -47.82 16.38
CA ALA A 22 16.19 -47.80 17.58
C ALA A 22 15.34 -46.49 17.67
N CYS A 23 15.56 -45.54 16.80
CA CYS A 23 14.90 -44.23 16.77
C CYS A 23 15.02 -43.50 18.13
N THR A 24 16.22 -43.42 18.67
CA THR A 24 16.51 -42.77 19.95
C THR A 24 17.36 -41.51 19.82
N VAL A 25 18.15 -41.38 18.75
CA VAL A 25 19.04 -40.26 18.49
C VAL A 25 18.51 -39.41 17.33
N SER A 26 18.01 -38.21 17.60
CA SER A 26 17.50 -37.31 16.59
C SER A 26 18.58 -36.87 15.60
N ALA A 27 18.26 -36.84 14.30
CA ALA A 27 19.15 -36.35 13.26
C ALA A 27 19.16 -34.81 13.28
N MET A 28 20.36 -34.22 13.35
CA MET A 28 20.55 -32.76 13.28
C MET A 28 20.81 -32.26 11.85
N SER A 29 21.19 -33.17 10.95
CA SER A 29 21.30 -32.98 9.50
C SER A 29 20.94 -34.28 8.79
N VAL A 30 20.54 -34.20 7.53
CA VAL A 30 20.35 -35.35 6.65
C VAL A 30 21.34 -35.18 5.48
N GLU A 31 22.22 -36.16 5.31
CA GLU A 31 23.32 -36.11 4.34
C GLU A 31 23.22 -37.27 3.37
N SER A 32 23.63 -37.04 2.13
CA SER A 32 23.75 -38.05 1.08
C SER A 32 24.68 -39.18 1.52
N GLY A 33 24.35 -40.41 1.15
CA GLY A 33 25.15 -41.61 1.49
C GLY A 33 24.94 -42.16 2.91
N SER A 34 24.14 -41.51 3.75
CA SER A 34 23.81 -41.96 5.10
C SER A 34 22.41 -42.58 5.17
N THR A 35 22.22 -43.50 6.10
CA THR A 35 20.90 -44.12 6.37
C THR A 35 20.29 -43.50 7.60
N TYR A 36 19.00 -43.15 7.48
CA TYR A 36 18.18 -42.56 8.54
C TYR A 36 16.96 -43.41 8.81
N TYR A 37 16.29 -43.13 9.92
CA TYR A 37 15.15 -43.92 10.38
C TYR A 37 14.03 -42.98 10.84
N TYR A 38 12.78 -43.48 10.76
CA TYR A 38 11.60 -42.84 11.35
C TYR A 38 10.67 -43.92 11.94
N LYS A 39 9.81 -43.52 12.89
CA LYS A 39 8.77 -44.38 13.45
C LYS A 39 7.54 -44.34 12.59
N HIS A 40 7.05 -45.52 12.23
CA HIS A 40 5.78 -45.68 11.54
C HIS A 40 4.78 -46.41 12.42
N ASP A 41 3.75 -45.72 12.87
CA ASP A 41 2.64 -46.29 13.61
C ASP A 41 1.56 -46.77 12.62
N TYR A 42 1.14 -48.01 12.78
CA TYR A 42 0.09 -48.61 11.94
C TYR A 42 -0.77 -49.57 12.75
N TYR A 43 -1.90 -49.98 12.21
CA TYR A 43 -2.77 -50.98 12.81
C TYR A 43 -2.65 -52.29 12.03
N ALA A 44 -2.25 -53.37 12.72
CA ALA A 44 -2.30 -54.69 12.17
C ALA A 44 -3.55 -55.43 12.67
N MET A 45 -4.13 -56.25 11.81
CA MET A 45 -5.27 -57.09 12.23
C MET A 45 -4.73 -58.36 12.90
N GLU A 46 -4.95 -58.51 14.20
CA GLU A 46 -4.66 -59.70 14.96
C GLU A 46 -5.94 -60.26 15.56
N ASN A 47 -6.22 -61.54 15.23
CA ASN A 47 -7.46 -62.23 15.67
C ASN A 47 -8.73 -61.44 15.39
N GLY A 48 -8.79 -60.76 14.25
CA GLY A 48 -9.95 -59.96 13.82
C GLY A 48 -10.12 -58.62 14.54
N LYS A 49 -9.13 -58.15 15.29
CA LYS A 49 -9.13 -56.84 15.97
C LYS A 49 -7.93 -56.02 15.51
N PRO A 50 -8.08 -54.72 15.33
CA PRO A 50 -6.96 -53.84 15.04
C PRO A 50 -6.08 -53.68 16.29
N VAL A 51 -4.79 -53.97 16.15
CA VAL A 51 -3.75 -53.80 17.16
C VAL A 51 -2.76 -52.76 16.67
N ALA A 52 -2.53 -51.73 17.49
CA ALA A 52 -1.55 -50.68 17.18
C ALA A 52 -0.12 -51.28 17.22
N LYS A 53 0.65 -51.00 16.20
CA LYS A 53 2.05 -51.41 16.05
C LYS A 53 2.90 -50.23 15.60
N THR A 54 4.17 -50.28 15.98
CA THR A 54 5.18 -49.31 15.52
C THR A 54 6.31 -50.09 14.84
N GLU A 55 6.67 -49.71 13.65
CA GLU A 55 7.86 -50.16 12.97
C GLU A 55 8.89 -49.04 12.81
N HIS A 56 10.16 -49.38 12.74
CA HIS A 56 11.23 -48.43 12.46
C HIS A 56 11.63 -48.61 11.01
N VAL A 57 11.36 -47.57 10.22
CA VAL A 57 11.56 -47.59 8.77
C VAL A 57 12.84 -46.86 8.43
N SER A 58 13.74 -47.53 7.68
CA SER A 58 14.98 -46.93 7.20
C SER A 58 14.78 -46.26 5.83
N PHE A 59 15.47 -45.16 5.58
CA PHE A 59 15.56 -44.54 4.27
C PHE A 59 16.95 -43.93 4.04
N PRO A 60 17.45 -43.89 2.78
CA PRO A 60 18.71 -43.24 2.47
C PRO A 60 18.52 -41.73 2.41
N GLY A 61 19.48 -40.95 2.91
CA GLY A 61 19.44 -39.48 2.88
C GLY A 61 19.24 -38.90 1.48
N ASP A 62 19.85 -39.52 0.48
CA ASP A 62 19.70 -39.14 -0.96
C ASP A 62 18.26 -39.19 -1.45
N ALA A 63 17.43 -40.02 -0.87
CA ALA A 63 16.02 -40.12 -1.27
C ALA A 63 15.19 -38.93 -0.75
N ALA A 64 15.52 -38.46 0.45
CA ALA A 64 14.86 -37.30 1.04
C ALA A 64 15.31 -35.98 0.39
N GLU A 65 16.58 -35.89 -0.03
CA GLU A 65 17.11 -34.71 -0.74
C GLU A 65 16.48 -34.51 -2.12
N LYS A 66 16.01 -35.59 -2.77
CA LYS A 66 15.33 -35.50 -4.08
C LYS A 66 13.93 -34.89 -4.02
N ILE A 67 13.37 -34.74 -2.83
CA ILE A 67 12.05 -34.15 -2.64
C ILE A 67 12.26 -32.76 -2.03
N GLU A 68 12.11 -31.73 -2.85
CA GLU A 68 12.31 -30.36 -2.42
C GLU A 68 11.42 -30.01 -1.22
N GLY A 69 12.04 -29.50 -0.17
CA GLY A 69 11.35 -29.09 1.05
C GLY A 69 10.78 -30.22 1.93
N ALA A 70 11.15 -31.50 1.67
CA ALA A 70 10.71 -32.63 2.49
C ALA A 70 11.20 -32.58 3.95
N ILE A 71 12.39 -32.03 4.16
CA ILE A 71 13.03 -31.98 5.47
C ILE A 71 12.93 -30.56 6.03
N ALA A 72 12.56 -30.45 7.30
CA ALA A 72 12.63 -29.22 8.08
C ALA A 72 13.30 -29.46 9.43
N LYS A 73 13.57 -28.38 10.16
CA LYS A 73 14.13 -28.45 11.52
C LYS A 73 13.15 -27.84 12.51
N ASP A 74 13.05 -28.47 13.67
CA ASP A 74 12.31 -27.92 14.79
C ASP A 74 13.10 -26.84 15.55
N SER A 75 12.54 -26.33 16.62
CA SER A 75 13.17 -25.28 17.45
C SER A 75 14.45 -25.72 18.15
N THR A 76 14.73 -27.03 18.23
CA THR A 76 15.95 -27.58 18.79
C THR A 76 17.02 -27.85 17.72
N GLY A 77 16.67 -27.71 16.44
CA GLY A 77 17.50 -27.99 15.29
C GLY A 77 17.43 -29.45 14.82
N ALA A 78 16.58 -30.29 15.43
CA ALA A 78 16.37 -31.67 15.01
C ALA A 78 15.55 -31.73 13.72
N CYS A 79 15.96 -32.60 12.79
CA CYS A 79 15.33 -32.78 11.49
C CYS A 79 14.04 -33.61 11.61
N TYR A 80 13.05 -33.24 10.79
CA TYR A 80 11.84 -34.04 10.60
C TYR A 80 11.39 -34.02 9.14
N LEU A 81 10.67 -35.08 8.74
CA LEU A 81 9.96 -35.15 7.46
C LEU A 81 8.61 -34.40 7.60
N LYS A 82 8.36 -33.46 6.73
CA LYS A 82 7.12 -32.66 6.76
C LYS A 82 5.91 -33.52 6.42
N SER A 83 4.79 -33.21 7.04
CA SER A 83 3.47 -33.64 6.61
C SER A 83 3.26 -33.38 5.10
N GLY A 84 2.66 -34.33 4.39
CA GLY A 84 2.48 -34.27 2.94
C GLY A 84 3.68 -34.74 2.11
N THR A 85 4.85 -35.03 2.73
CA THR A 85 6.00 -35.63 2.03
C THR A 85 5.67 -37.06 1.63
N PRO A 86 5.94 -37.51 0.37
CA PRO A 86 5.76 -38.91 -0.06
C PRO A 86 6.61 -39.89 0.75
N ARG A 87 6.04 -41.02 1.11
CA ARG A 87 6.76 -42.09 1.82
C ARG A 87 7.58 -42.93 0.84
N LEU A 88 8.85 -42.67 0.79
CA LEU A 88 9.80 -43.13 -0.22
C LEU A 88 9.89 -44.70 -0.35
N THR A 89 9.70 -45.42 0.71
CA THR A 89 9.74 -46.89 0.74
C THR A 89 8.51 -47.53 0.09
N TYR A 90 7.35 -46.92 0.21
CA TYR A 90 6.11 -47.46 -0.35
C TYR A 90 5.99 -47.31 -1.86
N ILE A 91 6.56 -46.29 -2.47
CA ILE A 91 6.56 -46.10 -3.93
C ILE A 91 7.30 -47.26 -4.61
N ASN A 92 8.41 -47.72 -4.06
CA ASN A 92 9.17 -48.84 -4.60
C ASN A 92 8.44 -50.19 -4.46
N GLU A 93 7.71 -50.41 -3.36
CA GLU A 93 6.93 -51.65 -3.16
C GLU A 93 5.68 -51.71 -4.04
N LEU A 94 4.99 -50.57 -4.25
CA LEU A 94 3.88 -50.49 -5.19
C LEU A 94 4.31 -50.73 -6.65
N HIS A 95 5.50 -50.27 -7.04
CA HIS A 95 6.05 -50.57 -8.35
C HIS A 95 6.37 -52.05 -8.51
N LYS A 96 6.91 -52.71 -7.47
CA LYS A 96 7.13 -54.14 -7.46
C LYS A 96 5.84 -54.92 -7.60
N VAL A 97 4.81 -54.61 -6.82
CA VAL A 97 3.50 -55.26 -6.89
C VAL A 97 2.85 -55.06 -8.27
N LYS A 98 3.01 -53.92 -8.90
CA LYS A 98 2.53 -53.68 -10.29
C LYS A 98 3.31 -54.51 -11.32
N GLU A 99 4.62 -54.68 -11.14
CA GLU A 99 5.45 -55.49 -12.05
C GLU A 99 5.24 -56.98 -11.85
N GLU A 100 5.08 -57.46 -10.62
CA GLU A 100 4.82 -58.88 -10.30
C GLU A 100 3.44 -59.35 -10.72
N ASN A 101 2.43 -58.46 -10.85
CA ASN A 101 1.06 -58.77 -11.25
C ASN A 101 0.81 -58.71 -12.78
N ARG A 102 1.83 -58.48 -13.60
CA ARG A 102 1.71 -58.43 -15.07
C ARG A 102 1.51 -59.77 -15.75
N THR A 103 1.69 -60.89 -15.04
CA THR A 103 1.44 -62.24 -15.50
C THR A 103 0.39 -62.90 -14.60
N ALA A 104 -0.90 -62.52 -14.77
CA ALA A 104 -1.98 -63.12 -14.02
C ALA A 104 -2.15 -64.57 -14.40
N THR A 105 -2.07 -65.46 -13.40
CA THR A 105 -2.45 -66.88 -13.56
C THR A 105 -3.93 -67.06 -13.18
N ALA A 106 -4.54 -68.18 -13.57
CA ALA A 106 -5.95 -68.47 -13.21
C ALA A 106 -6.22 -68.43 -11.70
N THR A 107 -5.18 -68.62 -10.88
CA THR A 107 -5.24 -68.55 -9.40
C THR A 107 -5.35 -67.10 -8.90
N ASP A 108 -4.85 -66.13 -9.67
CA ASP A 108 -4.88 -64.72 -9.29
C ASP A 108 -6.25 -64.09 -9.53
N VAL A 109 -7.07 -64.65 -10.45
CA VAL A 109 -8.46 -64.25 -10.70
C VAL A 109 -9.37 -64.48 -9.49
N LEU A 110 -9.04 -65.47 -8.66
CA LEU A 110 -9.75 -65.77 -7.42
C LEU A 110 -9.28 -64.97 -6.22
N ASN A 111 -8.24 -64.17 -6.40
CA ASN A 111 -7.68 -63.39 -5.30
C ASN A 111 -8.36 -62.01 -5.28
N PRO A 112 -9.07 -61.60 -4.19
CA PRO A 112 -9.75 -60.32 -4.10
C PRO A 112 -8.83 -59.06 -4.25
N LYS A 113 -7.56 -59.25 -4.59
CA LYS A 113 -6.62 -58.19 -4.93
C LYS A 113 -6.85 -57.55 -6.30
N TRP A 114 -7.67 -58.14 -7.16
CA TRP A 114 -8.03 -57.53 -8.45
C TRP A 114 -9.08 -56.45 -8.24
N SER A 115 -8.67 -55.22 -8.39
CA SER A 115 -9.58 -54.11 -8.30
C SER A 115 -10.65 -54.21 -9.42
N GLY A 116 -11.90 -54.34 -9.04
CA GLY A 116 -13.03 -54.24 -9.95
C GLY A 116 -13.75 -55.54 -10.30
N VAL A 117 -13.24 -56.72 -9.99
CA VAL A 117 -13.96 -57.96 -10.17
C VAL A 117 -14.59 -58.38 -8.86
N GLU A 118 -15.92 -58.44 -8.80
CA GLU A 118 -16.62 -59.01 -7.66
C GLU A 118 -16.37 -60.54 -7.62
N GLN A 119 -16.26 -61.15 -6.45
CA GLN A 119 -15.98 -62.56 -6.27
C GLN A 119 -17.02 -63.46 -6.99
N SER A 120 -18.28 -63.00 -7.06
CA SER A 120 -19.34 -63.69 -7.79
C SER A 120 -19.13 -63.74 -9.31
N SER A 121 -18.53 -62.69 -9.88
CA SER A 121 -18.21 -62.65 -11.32
C SER A 121 -17.02 -63.53 -11.66
N ALA A 122 -16.04 -63.63 -10.78
CA ALA A 122 -14.90 -64.53 -10.93
C ALA A 122 -15.30 -65.99 -10.83
N GLU A 123 -16.21 -66.35 -9.91
CA GLU A 123 -16.76 -67.71 -9.81
C GLU A 123 -17.59 -68.10 -11.05
N THR A 124 -18.36 -67.19 -11.62
CA THR A 124 -19.12 -67.39 -12.86
C THR A 124 -18.20 -67.68 -14.05
N LEU A 125 -17.11 -66.92 -14.18
CA LEU A 125 -16.09 -67.09 -15.21
C LEU A 125 -15.37 -68.43 -15.08
N ILE A 126 -15.04 -68.87 -13.89
CA ILE A 126 -14.37 -70.15 -13.61
C ILE A 126 -15.32 -71.33 -13.91
N ASN A 127 -16.56 -71.23 -13.48
CA ASN A 127 -17.56 -72.25 -13.77
C ASN A 127 -17.84 -72.35 -15.28
N ALA A 128 -17.86 -71.26 -16.01
CA ALA A 128 -17.97 -71.24 -17.46
C ALA A 128 -16.73 -71.85 -18.14
N TYR A 129 -15.52 -71.59 -17.63
CA TYR A 129 -14.26 -72.23 -18.08
C TYR A 129 -14.25 -73.73 -17.90
N LEU A 130 -14.60 -74.20 -16.71
CA LEU A 130 -14.71 -75.62 -16.41
C LEU A 130 -15.76 -76.35 -17.25
N GLY A 131 -16.88 -75.69 -17.54
CA GLY A 131 -17.96 -76.21 -18.39
C GLY A 131 -17.62 -76.35 -19.88
N ASN A 132 -16.58 -75.63 -20.37
CA ASN A 132 -16.16 -75.63 -21.77
C ASN A 132 -14.85 -76.40 -22.05
N ASN A 133 -14.53 -77.41 -21.25
CA ASN A 133 -13.33 -78.24 -21.41
C ASN A 133 -12.00 -77.46 -21.51
N GLY A 134 -11.89 -76.38 -20.81
CA GLY A 134 -10.65 -75.59 -20.76
C GLY A 134 -10.37 -74.76 -22.02
N LYS A 135 -11.36 -74.60 -22.91
CA LYS A 135 -11.28 -73.71 -24.08
C LYS A 135 -12.13 -72.44 -23.87
N LEU A 136 -11.74 -71.65 -22.93
CA LEU A 136 -12.27 -70.28 -22.83
C LEU A 136 -11.21 -69.32 -23.33
N SER A 137 -11.56 -68.56 -24.38
CA SER A 137 -11.10 -67.21 -24.48
C SER A 137 -11.86 -66.42 -23.38
N MET A 138 -11.28 -66.27 -22.22
CA MET A 138 -11.92 -65.47 -21.19
C MET A 138 -11.81 -64.02 -21.61
N ASP A 139 -12.94 -63.44 -21.99
CA ASP A 139 -13.12 -61.98 -21.92
C ASP A 139 -13.10 -61.60 -20.43
N VAL A 140 -11.93 -61.43 -19.88
CA VAL A 140 -11.77 -60.86 -18.54
C VAL A 140 -12.22 -59.41 -18.67
N PRO A 141 -13.32 -59.02 -18.01
CA PRO A 141 -13.80 -57.64 -18.18
C PRO A 141 -12.78 -56.65 -17.61
N GLY A 142 -12.55 -55.61 -18.36
CA GLY A 142 -11.76 -54.46 -17.91
C GLY A 142 -12.62 -53.45 -17.14
N THR A 143 -11.93 -52.50 -16.55
CA THR A 143 -12.52 -51.39 -15.79
C THR A 143 -12.12 -50.06 -16.43
N LEU A 144 -13.04 -49.13 -16.56
CA LEU A 144 -12.73 -47.75 -16.85
C LEU A 144 -12.80 -46.92 -15.56
N THR A 145 -11.82 -46.12 -15.32
CA THR A 145 -11.88 -45.12 -14.24
C THR A 145 -11.82 -43.72 -14.81
N VAL A 146 -12.67 -42.82 -14.28
CA VAL A 146 -12.63 -41.39 -14.58
C VAL A 146 -12.39 -40.65 -13.28
N THR A 147 -11.26 -40.01 -13.18
CA THR A 147 -10.85 -39.27 -11.99
C THR A 147 -10.93 -37.79 -12.23
N LYS A 148 -11.57 -37.04 -11.28
CA LYS A 148 -11.60 -35.61 -11.29
C LYS A 148 -10.57 -35.04 -10.31
N GLN A 149 -9.67 -34.22 -10.82
CA GLN A 149 -8.71 -33.47 -10.05
C GLN A 149 -8.90 -31.97 -10.23
N LEU A 150 -8.51 -31.21 -9.22
CA LEU A 150 -8.54 -29.76 -9.24
C LEU A 150 -7.16 -29.21 -8.92
N LYS A 151 -6.72 -28.22 -9.69
CA LYS A 151 -5.51 -27.47 -9.45
C LYS A 151 -5.93 -26.04 -9.14
N LEU A 152 -5.74 -25.62 -7.89
CA LEU A 152 -6.06 -24.29 -7.42
C LEU A 152 -4.82 -23.40 -7.42
N PRO A 153 -4.96 -22.12 -7.76
CA PRO A 153 -3.89 -21.17 -7.59
C PRO A 153 -3.65 -20.87 -6.11
N GLU A 154 -2.52 -20.26 -5.81
CA GLU A 154 -2.18 -19.83 -4.45
C GLU A 154 -3.25 -18.87 -3.89
N GLY A 155 -3.59 -19.05 -2.62
CA GLY A 155 -4.60 -18.24 -1.91
C GLY A 155 -6.02 -18.78 -1.96
N TYR A 156 -6.26 -19.92 -2.66
CA TYR A 156 -7.53 -20.63 -2.63
C TYR A 156 -7.45 -21.86 -1.71
N ASN A 157 -8.53 -22.11 -0.96
CA ASN A 157 -8.64 -23.30 -0.12
C ASN A 157 -9.43 -24.39 -0.85
N ALA A 158 -8.91 -25.62 -0.89
CA ALA A 158 -9.58 -26.76 -1.51
C ALA A 158 -10.96 -27.05 -0.88
N ASP A 159 -11.12 -26.75 0.40
CA ASP A 159 -12.39 -26.94 1.11
C ASP A 159 -13.54 -26.11 0.52
N ASP A 160 -13.25 -24.95 -0.06
CA ASP A 160 -14.25 -24.07 -0.67
C ASP A 160 -14.81 -24.66 -1.98
N PHE A 161 -14.10 -25.63 -2.60
CA PHE A 161 -14.47 -26.28 -3.86
C PHE A 161 -15.07 -27.67 -3.68
N THR A 162 -15.31 -28.14 -2.47
CA THR A 162 -15.81 -29.49 -2.20
C THR A 162 -17.23 -29.76 -2.72
N ASP A 163 -18.01 -28.72 -2.93
CA ASP A 163 -19.37 -28.80 -3.47
C ASP A 163 -19.41 -28.61 -5.00
N GLU A 164 -18.26 -28.28 -5.61
CA GLU A 164 -18.18 -28.17 -7.06
C GLU A 164 -18.41 -29.52 -7.74
N SER A 165 -19.07 -29.50 -8.88
CA SER A 165 -19.43 -30.71 -9.61
C SER A 165 -19.19 -30.52 -11.10
N PHE A 166 -18.57 -31.51 -11.74
CA PHE A 166 -18.16 -31.50 -13.13
C PHE A 166 -18.83 -32.65 -13.86
N GLU A 167 -19.59 -32.36 -14.93
CA GLU A 167 -20.31 -33.36 -15.73
C GLU A 167 -19.37 -33.98 -16.77
N PHE A 168 -19.27 -35.31 -16.75
CA PHE A 168 -18.55 -36.12 -17.72
C PHE A 168 -19.51 -36.84 -18.63
N THR A 169 -19.19 -36.88 -19.92
CA THR A 169 -19.83 -37.71 -20.92
C THR A 169 -18.86 -38.83 -21.32
N ILE A 170 -19.27 -40.07 -21.12
CA ILE A 170 -18.53 -41.28 -21.51
C ILE A 170 -19.18 -41.84 -22.75
N ALA A 171 -18.47 -41.88 -23.86
CA ALA A 171 -18.94 -42.40 -25.14
C ALA A 171 -18.27 -43.74 -25.46
N MET A 172 -19.07 -44.74 -25.79
CA MET A 172 -18.64 -46.08 -26.26
C MET A 172 -19.62 -46.55 -27.31
N GLN A 173 -19.21 -46.60 -28.59
CA GLN A 173 -20.13 -46.89 -29.70
C GLN A 173 -20.84 -48.25 -29.58
N ASP A 174 -20.16 -49.25 -29.06
CA ASP A 174 -20.71 -50.60 -28.86
C ASP A 174 -21.48 -50.76 -27.53
N ALA A 175 -21.63 -49.69 -26.75
CA ALA A 175 -22.41 -49.66 -25.52
C ALA A 175 -23.87 -49.15 -25.71
N VAL A 176 -24.31 -48.91 -26.94
CA VAL A 176 -25.66 -48.43 -27.23
C VAL A 176 -26.72 -49.26 -26.50
N GLY A 177 -27.51 -48.62 -25.64
CA GLY A 177 -28.57 -49.23 -24.85
C GLY A 177 -28.09 -50.22 -23.78
N LYS A 178 -26.79 -50.34 -23.53
CA LYS A 178 -26.23 -51.20 -22.48
C LYS A 178 -26.08 -50.45 -21.17
N SER A 179 -25.93 -51.21 -20.10
CA SER A 179 -25.74 -50.70 -18.75
C SER A 179 -24.59 -51.42 -18.07
N PHE A 180 -23.82 -50.70 -17.28
CA PHE A 180 -22.66 -51.26 -16.56
C PHE A 180 -22.73 -50.87 -15.08
N ASN A 181 -22.25 -51.76 -14.22
CA ASN A 181 -22.12 -51.45 -12.79
C ASN A 181 -21.08 -50.37 -12.58
N ALA A 182 -21.40 -49.40 -11.73
CA ALA A 182 -20.51 -48.29 -11.42
C ALA A 182 -20.55 -47.94 -9.96
N VAL A 183 -19.48 -47.32 -9.51
CA VAL A 183 -19.34 -46.76 -8.15
C VAL A 183 -18.45 -45.55 -8.20
N VAL A 184 -18.75 -44.56 -7.37
CA VAL A 184 -17.85 -43.42 -7.14
C VAL A 184 -17.08 -43.64 -5.85
N LYS A 185 -15.79 -43.33 -5.85
CA LYS A 185 -14.93 -43.33 -4.67
C LYS A 185 -14.26 -41.99 -4.52
N ASN A 186 -14.03 -41.58 -3.27
CA ASN A 186 -13.23 -40.39 -2.99
C ASN A 186 -11.73 -40.66 -3.15
N ALA A 187 -10.91 -39.63 -2.94
CA ALA A 187 -9.45 -39.70 -3.02
C ALA A 187 -8.83 -40.73 -2.04
N ASN A 188 -9.53 -41.06 -0.94
CA ASN A 188 -9.12 -42.08 0.02
C ASN A 188 -9.51 -43.52 -0.40
N GLY A 189 -10.20 -43.67 -1.55
CA GLY A 189 -10.71 -44.95 -2.02
C GLY A 189 -12.02 -45.39 -1.35
N GLU A 190 -12.62 -44.53 -0.53
CA GLU A 190 -13.89 -44.82 0.15
C GLU A 190 -15.06 -44.59 -0.80
N GLN A 191 -16.01 -45.52 -0.80
CA GLN A 191 -17.20 -45.43 -1.66
C GLN A 191 -18.08 -44.22 -1.25
N GLN A 192 -18.45 -43.46 -2.24
CA GLN A 192 -19.36 -42.33 -2.12
C GLN A 192 -20.74 -42.73 -2.69
N GLY A 193 -21.73 -42.77 -1.80
CA GLY A 193 -23.06 -43.24 -2.16
C GLY A 193 -23.17 -44.75 -2.44
N ASP A 194 -24.30 -45.19 -2.98
CA ASP A 194 -24.54 -46.58 -3.30
C ASP A 194 -23.95 -46.95 -4.69
N LYS A 195 -23.69 -48.25 -4.91
CA LYS A 195 -23.38 -48.75 -6.24
C LYS A 195 -24.60 -48.51 -7.15
N PHE A 196 -24.35 -48.10 -8.36
CA PHE A 196 -25.39 -47.78 -9.32
C PHE A 196 -25.11 -48.39 -10.68
N VAL A 197 -26.09 -48.30 -11.56
CA VAL A 197 -26.00 -48.77 -12.95
C VAL A 197 -25.82 -47.54 -13.84
N LEU A 198 -24.69 -47.47 -14.55
CA LEU A 198 -24.43 -46.43 -15.54
C LEU A 198 -25.05 -46.91 -16.87
N ALA A 199 -26.14 -46.28 -17.30
CA ALA A 199 -26.87 -46.61 -18.50
C ALA A 199 -26.40 -45.75 -19.68
N PHE A 200 -26.05 -46.38 -20.80
CA PHE A 200 -25.71 -45.76 -22.06
C PHE A 200 -26.95 -45.59 -22.93
N GLY A 201 -27.16 -44.38 -23.43
CA GLY A 201 -28.26 -44.05 -24.31
C GLY A 201 -28.16 -44.69 -25.70
N GLN A 202 -29.15 -44.38 -26.58
CA GLN A 202 -29.14 -44.83 -27.96
C GLN A 202 -28.06 -44.19 -28.84
N ASP A 203 -27.43 -43.18 -28.31
CA ASP A 203 -26.25 -42.50 -28.87
C ASP A 203 -24.90 -43.11 -28.38
N GLY A 204 -24.98 -44.17 -27.56
CA GLY A 204 -23.79 -44.80 -26.98
C GLY A 204 -23.07 -43.93 -25.93
N GLN A 205 -23.79 -42.98 -25.32
CA GLN A 205 -23.24 -42.07 -24.31
C GLN A 205 -23.89 -42.29 -22.94
N ALA A 206 -23.13 -42.07 -21.89
CA ALA A 206 -23.59 -42.00 -20.52
C ALA A 206 -23.00 -40.76 -19.86
N LYS A 207 -23.75 -40.14 -18.96
CA LYS A 207 -23.30 -38.96 -18.22
C LYS A 207 -23.20 -39.25 -16.74
N HIS A 208 -22.19 -38.68 -16.11
CA HIS A 208 -22.04 -38.72 -14.66
C HIS A 208 -21.27 -37.49 -14.17
N SER A 209 -21.64 -36.99 -13.02
CA SER A 209 -20.95 -35.83 -12.40
C SER A 209 -20.04 -36.29 -11.28
N LEU A 210 -18.84 -35.71 -11.22
CA LEU A 210 -17.84 -35.97 -10.19
C LEU A 210 -17.47 -34.67 -9.47
N LYS A 211 -17.25 -34.78 -8.18
CA LYS A 211 -16.63 -33.73 -7.38
C LYS A 211 -15.10 -33.82 -7.44
N PRO A 212 -14.38 -32.75 -7.09
CA PRO A 212 -12.91 -32.81 -6.95
C PRO A 212 -12.46 -33.96 -6.03
N GLY A 213 -11.48 -34.74 -6.47
CA GLY A 213 -10.97 -35.89 -5.74
C GLY A 213 -11.78 -37.19 -5.90
N GLU A 214 -12.92 -37.14 -6.61
CA GLU A 214 -13.70 -38.35 -6.88
C GLU A 214 -13.23 -39.10 -8.13
N THR A 215 -13.41 -40.41 -8.10
CA THR A 215 -13.16 -41.33 -9.21
C THR A 215 -14.39 -42.19 -9.45
N LEU A 216 -14.93 -42.12 -10.65
CA LEU A 216 -15.93 -43.05 -11.14
C LEU A 216 -15.22 -44.34 -11.60
N TYR A 217 -15.73 -45.48 -11.15
CA TYR A 217 -15.33 -46.80 -11.61
C TYR A 217 -16.48 -47.42 -12.41
N VAL A 218 -16.22 -47.83 -13.63
CA VAL A 218 -17.20 -48.54 -14.51
C VAL A 218 -16.64 -49.93 -14.76
N TYR A 219 -17.36 -50.93 -14.31
CA TYR A 219 -16.94 -52.31 -14.32
C TYR A 219 -17.60 -53.14 -15.39
N GLY A 220 -16.98 -54.26 -15.76
CA GLY A 220 -17.58 -55.27 -16.65
C GLY A 220 -17.48 -54.91 -18.12
N LEU A 221 -16.52 -54.12 -18.50
CA LEU A 221 -16.29 -53.66 -19.86
C LEU A 221 -15.54 -54.74 -20.67
N SER A 222 -15.99 -55.03 -21.91
CA SER A 222 -15.35 -55.99 -22.78
C SER A 222 -14.00 -55.50 -23.29
N ASP A 223 -13.06 -56.41 -23.46
CA ASP A 223 -11.74 -56.17 -24.06
C ASP A 223 -11.88 -55.54 -25.46
N GLY A 224 -10.95 -54.65 -25.80
CA GLY A 224 -10.90 -53.97 -27.10
C GLY A 224 -11.98 -52.93 -27.34
N ARG A 225 -12.81 -52.63 -26.32
CA ARG A 225 -13.87 -51.61 -26.43
C ARG A 225 -13.25 -50.21 -26.46
N ASP A 226 -13.52 -49.45 -27.52
CA ASP A 226 -13.13 -48.04 -27.61
C ASP A 226 -13.96 -47.18 -26.64
N TYR A 227 -13.30 -46.27 -25.96
CA TYR A 227 -13.96 -45.27 -25.14
C TYR A 227 -13.43 -43.86 -25.44
N LYS A 228 -14.30 -42.89 -25.23
CA LYS A 228 -14.00 -41.47 -25.21
C LYS A 228 -14.71 -40.84 -24.03
N VAL A 229 -13.97 -40.13 -23.22
CA VAL A 229 -14.50 -39.35 -22.09
C VAL A 229 -14.30 -37.87 -22.41
N SER A 230 -15.30 -37.07 -22.15
CA SER A 230 -15.23 -35.61 -22.26
C SER A 230 -15.88 -34.96 -21.05
N GLU A 231 -15.34 -33.85 -20.60
CA GLU A 231 -15.92 -33.02 -19.55
C GLU A 231 -16.68 -31.85 -20.18
N THR A 232 -17.83 -31.51 -19.63
CA THR A 232 -18.57 -30.30 -20.03
C THR A 232 -17.78 -29.05 -19.57
N PRO A 233 -17.40 -28.12 -20.48
CA PRO A 233 -16.67 -26.92 -20.13
C PRO A 233 -17.41 -26.07 -19.08
N ARG A 234 -16.66 -25.45 -18.20
CA ARG A 234 -17.19 -24.59 -17.16
C ARG A 234 -16.32 -23.33 -17.03
N ASP A 235 -16.97 -22.17 -16.89
CA ASP A 235 -16.28 -20.89 -16.72
C ASP A 235 -15.39 -20.91 -15.48
N GLY A 236 -14.24 -20.27 -15.57
CA GLY A 236 -13.21 -20.26 -14.53
C GLY A 236 -12.32 -21.50 -14.49
N PHE A 237 -12.65 -22.57 -15.22
CA PHE A 237 -11.91 -23.83 -15.20
C PHE A 237 -11.37 -24.19 -16.58
N THR A 238 -10.09 -24.50 -16.62
CA THR A 238 -9.42 -25.03 -17.82
C THR A 238 -9.08 -26.51 -17.58
N ALA A 239 -9.70 -27.39 -18.37
CA ALA A 239 -9.54 -28.83 -18.24
C ALA A 239 -8.34 -29.35 -19.05
N GLU A 240 -7.50 -30.16 -18.44
CA GLU A 240 -6.50 -30.99 -19.09
C GLU A 240 -6.86 -32.45 -18.84
N ALA A 241 -6.78 -33.27 -19.89
CA ALA A 241 -7.15 -34.68 -19.83
C ALA A 241 -5.95 -35.56 -20.13
N ASP A 242 -5.80 -36.63 -19.34
CA ASP A 242 -4.89 -37.74 -19.61
C ASP A 242 -5.72 -39.02 -19.79
N GLY A 243 -5.44 -39.78 -20.85
CA GLY A 243 -6.11 -41.01 -21.14
C GLY A 243 -7.57 -40.86 -21.60
N ALA A 244 -8.02 -39.66 -22.05
CA ALA A 244 -9.42 -39.38 -22.41
C ALA A 244 -10.00 -40.25 -23.52
N GLU A 245 -9.18 -40.85 -24.35
CA GLU A 245 -9.55 -41.78 -25.43
C GLU A 245 -8.63 -43.01 -25.38
N GLY A 246 -9.19 -44.18 -25.62
CA GLY A 246 -8.43 -45.43 -25.63
C GLY A 246 -9.31 -46.65 -25.81
N GLN A 247 -8.71 -47.80 -25.54
CA GLN A 247 -9.38 -49.09 -25.55
C GLN A 247 -9.32 -49.75 -24.16
N ILE A 248 -10.39 -50.44 -23.82
CA ILE A 248 -10.45 -51.24 -22.61
C ILE A 248 -9.57 -52.48 -22.81
N ALA A 249 -8.68 -52.75 -21.85
CA ALA A 249 -7.87 -53.93 -21.86
C ALA A 249 -8.39 -54.97 -20.83
N ALA A 250 -8.39 -56.23 -21.26
CA ALA A 250 -8.87 -57.36 -20.44
C ALA A 250 -8.17 -57.40 -19.10
N GLY A 251 -8.91 -57.43 -18.00
CA GLY A 251 -8.38 -57.54 -16.64
C GLY A 251 -7.64 -56.32 -16.13
N GLU A 252 -7.53 -55.26 -16.93
CA GLU A 252 -6.83 -54.03 -16.57
C GLU A 252 -7.79 -52.88 -16.28
N THR A 253 -7.23 -51.81 -15.69
CA THR A 253 -7.96 -50.55 -15.50
C THR A 253 -7.46 -49.51 -16.49
N SER A 254 -8.32 -49.10 -17.38
CA SER A 254 -8.10 -47.95 -18.25
C SER A 254 -8.41 -46.69 -17.46
N ALA A 255 -7.39 -45.86 -17.21
CA ALA A 255 -7.50 -44.68 -16.37
C ALA A 255 -7.62 -43.42 -17.20
N VAL A 256 -8.63 -42.61 -16.89
CA VAL A 256 -8.82 -41.27 -17.40
C VAL A 256 -8.71 -40.31 -16.24
N THR A 257 -7.90 -39.29 -16.40
CA THR A 257 -7.79 -38.23 -15.41
C THR A 257 -8.07 -36.87 -16.04
N TYR A 258 -8.99 -36.13 -15.47
CA TYR A 258 -9.26 -34.74 -15.81
C TYR A 258 -8.77 -33.85 -14.66
N THR A 259 -7.85 -32.97 -14.97
CA THR A 259 -7.35 -31.95 -14.04
C THR A 259 -7.83 -30.58 -14.50
N ASN A 260 -8.69 -29.95 -13.71
CA ASN A 260 -9.11 -28.58 -13.98
C ASN A 260 -8.23 -27.61 -13.22
N ALA A 261 -7.58 -26.72 -13.96
CA ALA A 261 -6.94 -25.55 -13.38
C ALA A 261 -7.98 -24.44 -13.21
N TYR A 262 -8.18 -24.00 -11.99
CA TYR A 262 -9.05 -22.85 -11.70
C TYR A 262 -8.26 -21.56 -11.87
N ALA A 263 -8.90 -20.55 -12.47
CA ALA A 263 -8.38 -19.21 -12.54
C ALA A 263 -9.53 -18.20 -12.48
N ALA A 264 -9.37 -17.20 -11.64
CA ALA A 264 -10.34 -16.11 -11.52
C ALA A 264 -9.64 -14.77 -11.64
N SER A 265 -10.34 -13.78 -12.12
CA SER A 265 -9.84 -12.41 -12.20
C SER A 265 -10.93 -11.39 -11.92
N GLY A 266 -10.54 -10.27 -11.36
CA GLY A 266 -11.38 -9.11 -11.13
C GLY A 266 -10.55 -7.84 -11.28
N THR A 267 -11.20 -6.73 -11.55
CA THR A 267 -10.53 -5.45 -11.76
C THR A 267 -11.16 -4.38 -10.89
N LEU A 268 -10.34 -3.61 -10.19
CA LEU A 268 -10.72 -2.34 -9.59
C LEU A 268 -10.49 -1.26 -10.64
N ASP A 269 -11.57 -0.62 -11.07
CA ASP A 269 -11.56 0.48 -12.03
C ASP A 269 -10.92 1.72 -11.39
N GLY A 270 -9.79 2.18 -11.93
CA GLY A 270 -9.05 3.32 -11.41
C GLY A 270 -9.81 4.62 -11.54
N GLU A 271 -10.53 4.85 -12.65
CA GLU A 271 -11.32 6.07 -12.86
C GLU A 271 -12.51 6.17 -11.91
N MET A 272 -13.03 5.05 -11.45
CA MET A 272 -14.15 5.01 -10.52
C MET A 272 -13.70 5.06 -9.05
N TYR A 273 -12.63 4.35 -8.69
CA TYR A 273 -12.29 4.06 -7.31
C TYR A 273 -10.92 4.59 -6.84
N LEU A 274 -10.02 4.97 -7.77
CA LEU A 274 -8.66 5.43 -7.46
C LEU A 274 -8.40 6.79 -8.11
N LYS A 275 -9.31 7.72 -7.92
CA LYS A 275 -9.24 9.07 -8.46
C LYS A 275 -9.04 10.11 -7.39
N GLY A 276 -8.52 11.26 -7.81
CA GLY A 276 -8.36 12.40 -6.93
C GLY A 276 -8.57 13.74 -7.63
N GLU A 277 -8.63 14.76 -6.83
CA GLU A 277 -8.74 16.17 -7.22
C GLU A 277 -7.60 16.93 -6.55
N LYS A 278 -6.90 17.73 -7.35
CA LYS A 278 -5.88 18.67 -6.90
C LYS A 278 -6.40 20.08 -7.02
N LYS A 279 -6.25 20.87 -5.95
CA LYS A 279 -6.57 22.29 -5.91
C LYS A 279 -5.38 23.07 -5.38
N LEU A 280 -4.97 24.13 -6.08
CA LEU A 280 -3.97 25.10 -5.63
C LEU A 280 -4.66 26.41 -5.34
N THR A 281 -4.49 26.96 -4.14
CA THR A 281 -5.00 28.26 -3.72
C THR A 281 -3.85 29.24 -3.49
N GLY A 282 -4.16 30.54 -3.32
CA GLY A 282 -3.19 31.60 -3.04
C GLY A 282 -2.54 32.24 -4.27
N ARG A 283 -2.41 31.54 -5.39
CA ARG A 283 -1.97 32.09 -6.69
C ARG A 283 -2.43 31.26 -7.87
N GLU A 284 -2.27 31.79 -9.08
CA GLU A 284 -2.41 31.02 -10.32
C GLU A 284 -1.31 29.96 -10.46
N TRP A 285 -1.58 28.92 -11.27
CA TRP A 285 -0.61 27.87 -11.58
C TRP A 285 0.55 28.41 -12.45
N LEU A 286 1.74 28.01 -12.14
CA LEU A 286 2.95 28.23 -12.93
C LEU A 286 3.22 27.03 -13.83
N GLU A 287 3.95 27.24 -14.94
CA GLU A 287 4.35 26.12 -15.82
C GLU A 287 5.27 25.10 -15.13
N THR A 288 5.93 25.53 -14.06
CA THR A 288 6.83 24.69 -13.25
C THR A 288 6.11 23.92 -12.14
N ASP A 289 4.82 24.20 -11.91
CA ASP A 289 4.07 23.51 -10.85
C ASP A 289 3.82 22.06 -11.23
N LYS A 290 4.29 21.17 -10.36
CA LYS A 290 4.14 19.74 -10.45
C LYS A 290 3.75 19.17 -9.11
N PHE A 291 2.63 18.47 -9.08
CA PHE A 291 2.15 17.77 -7.89
C PHE A 291 2.14 16.28 -8.17
N THR A 292 2.80 15.52 -7.36
CA THR A 292 2.91 14.07 -7.54
C THR A 292 2.11 13.34 -6.48
N PHE A 293 1.18 12.50 -6.91
CA PHE A 293 0.36 11.66 -6.03
C PHE A 293 0.86 10.24 -6.07
N ILE A 294 0.92 9.61 -4.91
CA ILE A 294 1.44 8.27 -4.71
C ILE A 294 0.29 7.38 -4.26
N LEU A 295 0.12 6.24 -4.93
CA LEU A 295 -0.67 5.11 -4.47
C LEU A 295 0.30 4.01 -4.07
N LYS A 296 0.18 3.50 -2.86
CA LYS A 296 1.08 2.49 -2.31
C LYS A 296 0.33 1.40 -1.56
N ASP A 297 0.88 0.20 -1.59
CA ASP A 297 0.48 -0.90 -0.71
C ASP A 297 0.79 -0.54 0.75
N ALA A 298 -0.25 -0.51 1.58
CA ALA A 298 -0.16 -0.19 3.00
C ALA A 298 0.08 -1.43 3.88
N ASP A 299 -0.16 -2.64 3.35
CA ASP A 299 0.00 -3.90 4.09
C ASP A 299 1.27 -4.63 3.65
N THR A 300 2.32 -4.53 4.47
CA THR A 300 3.59 -5.22 4.23
C THR A 300 3.52 -6.73 4.47
N SER A 301 2.42 -7.25 5.00
CA SER A 301 2.22 -8.68 5.28
C SER A 301 1.64 -9.46 4.10
N VAL A 302 0.95 -8.77 3.20
CA VAL A 302 0.34 -9.31 1.97
C VAL A 302 0.75 -8.41 0.83
N GLU A 303 1.51 -8.92 -0.13
CA GLU A 303 1.85 -8.16 -1.34
C GLU A 303 0.58 -7.88 -2.14
N ALA A 304 0.12 -6.63 -2.12
CA ALA A 304 -1.06 -6.20 -2.85
C ALA A 304 -0.74 -5.98 -4.33
N PRO A 305 -1.63 -6.39 -5.25
CA PRO A 305 -1.51 -6.05 -6.66
C PRO A 305 -1.46 -4.54 -6.87
N MET A 306 -0.63 -4.09 -7.80
CA MET A 306 -0.47 -2.67 -8.13
C MET A 306 -0.87 -2.41 -9.59
N PRO A 307 -1.18 -1.15 -9.95
CA PRO A 307 -1.34 -0.77 -11.34
C PRO A 307 -0.13 -1.17 -12.21
N PRO A 308 -0.30 -1.44 -13.51
CA PRO A 308 0.78 -1.94 -14.38
C PRO A 308 2.04 -1.07 -14.46
N THR A 309 1.91 0.23 -14.20
CA THR A 309 3.02 1.20 -14.15
C THR A 309 3.69 1.28 -12.78
N GLY A 310 3.16 0.60 -11.78
CA GLY A 310 3.69 0.57 -10.43
C GLY A 310 5.04 -0.18 -10.35
N THR A 311 5.96 0.35 -9.57
CA THR A 311 7.24 -0.30 -9.26
C THR A 311 7.45 -0.32 -7.75
N LEU A 312 7.98 -1.43 -7.21
CA LEU A 312 8.27 -1.57 -5.77
C LEU A 312 7.07 -1.33 -4.84
N GLY A 313 5.86 -1.76 -5.25
CA GLY A 313 4.65 -1.61 -4.43
C GLY A 313 4.07 -0.20 -4.38
N GLU A 314 4.48 0.69 -5.29
CA GLU A 314 3.91 2.02 -5.44
C GLU A 314 3.73 2.43 -6.90
N THR A 315 2.78 3.32 -7.17
CA THR A 315 2.61 3.99 -8.47
C THR A 315 2.40 5.49 -8.25
N ARG A 316 2.81 6.28 -9.23
CA ARG A 316 2.78 7.74 -9.15
C ARG A 316 2.01 8.35 -10.31
N VAL A 317 1.28 9.44 -10.03
CA VAL A 317 0.59 10.26 -11.02
C VAL A 317 1.03 11.70 -10.81
N GLU A 318 1.47 12.35 -11.89
CA GLU A 318 1.88 13.76 -11.89
C GLU A 318 0.74 14.63 -12.43
N VAL A 319 0.44 15.71 -11.72
CA VAL A 319 -0.54 16.73 -12.11
C VAL A 319 0.19 18.04 -12.40
N THR A 320 -0.03 18.57 -13.60
CA THR A 320 0.46 19.86 -14.06
C THR A 320 -0.66 20.64 -14.70
N GLN A 321 -0.54 21.98 -14.78
CA GLN A 321 -1.50 22.84 -15.47
C GLN A 321 -0.78 23.90 -16.30
N PRO A 322 -1.42 24.46 -17.34
CA PRO A 322 -0.88 25.59 -18.07
C PRO A 322 -0.67 26.80 -17.17
N LEU A 323 0.34 27.62 -17.50
CA LEU A 323 0.58 28.93 -16.89
C LEU A 323 -0.68 29.78 -16.90
N GLY A 324 -1.03 30.38 -15.76
CA GLY A 324 -2.20 31.26 -15.61
C GLY A 324 -3.50 30.49 -15.40
N THR A 325 -3.47 29.18 -15.13
CA THR A 325 -4.66 28.49 -14.64
C THR A 325 -5.07 29.09 -13.29
N PRO A 326 -6.33 29.57 -13.14
CA PRO A 326 -6.75 30.32 -11.95
C PRO A 326 -6.57 29.54 -10.65
N ALA A 327 -6.24 30.26 -9.57
CA ALA A 327 -6.28 29.73 -8.22
C ALA A 327 -7.64 29.12 -7.90
N GLY A 328 -7.65 28.00 -7.17
CA GLY A 328 -8.86 27.30 -6.80
C GLY A 328 -9.45 26.39 -7.88
N THR A 329 -8.81 26.29 -9.06
CA THR A 329 -9.21 25.33 -10.10
C THR A 329 -9.02 23.90 -9.60
N GLU A 330 -10.07 23.07 -9.68
CA GLU A 330 -10.03 21.65 -9.38
C GLU A 330 -9.49 20.86 -10.59
N VAL A 331 -8.42 20.14 -10.39
CA VAL A 331 -7.74 19.33 -11.42
C VAL A 331 -7.84 17.87 -11.06
N HIS A 332 -8.48 17.09 -11.93
CA HIS A 332 -8.70 15.67 -11.69
C HIS A 332 -7.50 14.85 -12.12
N PHE A 333 -7.25 13.77 -11.38
CA PHE A 333 -6.28 12.72 -11.73
C PHE A 333 -6.84 11.35 -11.37
N THR A 334 -6.27 10.31 -11.95
CA THR A 334 -6.66 8.93 -11.70
C THR A 334 -5.45 8.00 -11.78
N PHE A 335 -5.43 6.98 -10.95
CA PHE A 335 -4.51 5.86 -11.10
C PHE A 335 -5.11 4.83 -12.06
N GLN A 336 -4.25 4.01 -12.67
CA GLN A 336 -4.70 2.93 -13.54
C GLN A 336 -5.39 1.82 -12.75
N ASP A 337 -6.12 0.97 -13.49
CA ASP A 337 -6.81 -0.20 -12.95
C ASP A 337 -5.87 -1.15 -12.22
N ILE A 338 -6.40 -1.81 -11.18
CA ILE A 338 -5.71 -2.88 -10.47
C ILE A 338 -6.40 -4.21 -10.77
N SER A 339 -5.63 -5.19 -11.23
CA SER A 339 -6.12 -6.54 -11.50
C SER A 339 -5.84 -7.47 -10.33
N TYR A 340 -6.84 -8.23 -9.92
CA TYR A 340 -6.78 -9.23 -8.86
C TYR A 340 -6.98 -10.61 -9.43
N THR A 341 -6.26 -11.60 -8.91
CA THR A 341 -6.34 -13.01 -9.31
C THR A 341 -6.69 -13.95 -8.15
N LYS A 342 -6.84 -13.40 -6.94
CA LYS A 342 -7.20 -14.16 -5.75
C LYS A 342 -8.06 -13.34 -4.79
N PRO A 343 -8.97 -13.99 -4.03
CA PRO A 343 -9.71 -13.34 -2.96
C PRO A 343 -8.78 -12.80 -1.87
N GLY A 344 -9.24 -11.76 -1.19
CA GLY A 344 -8.49 -11.16 -0.09
C GLY A 344 -8.98 -9.76 0.24
N THR A 345 -8.38 -9.17 1.27
CA THR A 345 -8.54 -7.76 1.60
C THR A 345 -7.20 -7.09 1.40
N TYR A 346 -7.18 -6.06 0.58
CA TYR A 346 -6.00 -5.29 0.22
C TYR A 346 -6.17 -3.86 0.67
N THR A 347 -5.12 -3.26 1.20
CA THR A 347 -5.18 -1.90 1.73
C THR A 347 -4.13 -1.05 1.03
N TYR A 348 -4.58 0.06 0.46
CA TYR A 348 -3.72 1.04 -0.20
C TYR A 348 -3.81 2.38 0.50
N GLU A 349 -2.77 3.19 0.36
CA GLU A 349 -2.73 4.57 0.80
C GLU A 349 -2.48 5.49 -0.39
N ILE A 350 -3.16 6.66 -0.38
CA ILE A 350 -2.99 7.72 -1.38
C ILE A 350 -2.63 9.00 -0.65
N TRP A 351 -1.53 9.62 -1.07
CA TRP A 351 -1.08 10.91 -0.52
C TRP A 351 -0.32 11.72 -1.57
N GLU A 352 -0.08 13.00 -1.29
CA GLU A 352 0.77 13.87 -2.08
C GLU A 352 2.23 13.72 -1.66
N SER A 353 3.16 13.68 -2.63
CA SER A 353 4.60 13.56 -2.37
C SER A 353 5.16 14.81 -1.70
N GLU A 354 5.98 14.65 -0.67
CA GLU A 354 6.69 15.75 0.01
C GLU A 354 7.82 16.39 -0.83
N GLU A 355 8.14 15.85 -1.99
CA GLU A 355 9.15 16.42 -2.92
C GLU A 355 8.77 17.82 -3.43
N LEU A 356 7.55 18.24 -3.14
CA LEU A 356 6.97 19.53 -3.48
C LEU A 356 7.81 20.73 -3.01
N SER A 357 8.36 20.70 -1.80
CA SER A 357 9.08 21.85 -1.21
C SER A 357 10.32 22.28 -1.98
N THR A 358 10.86 21.42 -2.84
CA THR A 358 12.00 21.73 -3.69
C THR A 358 11.63 22.21 -5.09
N LEU A 359 10.41 21.86 -5.55
CA LEU A 359 9.93 22.16 -6.90
C LEU A 359 9.02 23.39 -6.94
N ASN A 360 8.26 23.66 -5.86
CA ASN A 360 7.26 24.72 -5.78
C ASN A 360 7.49 25.57 -4.52
N PRO A 361 8.47 26.46 -4.50
CA PRO A 361 8.73 27.32 -3.35
C PRO A 361 7.48 28.11 -2.93
N GLY A 362 7.20 28.18 -1.63
CA GLY A 362 6.03 28.86 -1.07
C GLY A 362 4.73 28.08 -1.10
N VAL A 363 4.69 26.88 -1.67
CA VAL A 363 3.52 26.01 -1.62
C VAL A 363 3.67 25.02 -0.47
N SER A 364 2.69 24.98 0.42
CA SER A 364 2.59 23.94 1.46
C SER A 364 2.03 22.66 0.87
N ALA A 365 2.72 21.54 1.05
CA ALA A 365 2.21 20.24 0.63
C ALA A 365 0.98 19.87 1.46
N SER A 366 -0.05 19.32 0.81
CA SER A 366 -1.17 18.70 1.51
C SER A 366 -0.66 17.50 2.32
N GLN A 367 -1.02 17.42 3.59
CA GLN A 367 -0.74 16.28 4.45
C GLN A 367 -1.89 15.27 4.48
N ALA A 368 -2.85 15.42 3.57
CA ALA A 368 -3.99 14.53 3.47
C ALA A 368 -3.52 13.10 3.12
N LEU A 369 -4.02 12.14 3.89
CA LEU A 369 -3.79 10.72 3.68
C LEU A 369 -5.12 10.00 3.54
N TYR A 370 -5.27 9.29 2.44
CA TYR A 370 -6.43 8.46 2.17
C TYR A 370 -6.06 6.98 2.22
N GLN A 371 -6.89 6.19 2.86
CA GLN A 371 -6.80 4.74 2.85
C GLN A 371 -7.90 4.17 1.95
N VAL A 372 -7.53 3.27 1.05
CA VAL A 372 -8.47 2.52 0.20
C VAL A 372 -8.41 1.05 0.59
N VAL A 373 -9.48 0.53 1.15
CA VAL A 373 -9.64 -0.88 1.48
C VAL A 373 -10.43 -1.55 0.38
N VAL A 374 -9.80 -2.53 -0.29
CA VAL A 374 -10.39 -3.31 -1.39
C VAL A 374 -10.67 -4.71 -0.88
N THR A 375 -11.93 -5.13 -0.96
CA THR A 375 -12.36 -6.49 -0.64
C THR A 375 -12.65 -7.24 -1.93
N VAL A 376 -11.88 -8.30 -2.16
CA VAL A 376 -12.02 -9.19 -3.32
C VAL A 376 -12.61 -10.52 -2.85
N SER A 377 -13.69 -10.95 -3.46
CA SER A 377 -14.35 -12.19 -3.11
C SER A 377 -14.67 -13.03 -4.35
N ASP A 378 -14.64 -14.35 -4.16
CA ASP A 378 -14.99 -15.36 -5.13
C ASP A 378 -16.03 -16.27 -4.50
N LYS A 379 -17.31 -16.03 -4.78
CA LYS A 379 -18.40 -16.74 -4.10
C LYS A 379 -19.02 -17.88 -4.92
N ASP A 380 -18.88 -17.80 -6.24
CA ASP A 380 -19.54 -18.68 -7.19
C ASP A 380 -18.60 -19.48 -8.08
N HIS A 381 -17.29 -19.27 -7.89
CA HIS A 381 -16.22 -19.93 -8.66
C HIS A 381 -16.45 -19.88 -10.19
N SER A 382 -16.98 -18.73 -10.66
CA SER A 382 -17.28 -18.50 -12.09
C SER A 382 -16.08 -18.01 -12.91
N GLY A 383 -14.92 -17.85 -12.26
CA GLY A 383 -13.75 -17.24 -12.88
C GLY A 383 -13.77 -15.69 -12.84
N THR A 384 -14.81 -15.10 -12.27
CA THR A 384 -14.92 -13.65 -12.09
C THR A 384 -14.94 -13.28 -10.61
N LEU A 385 -13.98 -12.47 -10.19
CA LEU A 385 -13.91 -11.96 -8.82
C LEU A 385 -14.82 -10.73 -8.66
N THR A 386 -15.54 -10.68 -7.55
CA THR A 386 -16.24 -9.46 -7.12
C THR A 386 -15.26 -8.58 -6.38
N VAL A 387 -15.11 -7.33 -6.84
CA VAL A 387 -14.19 -6.33 -6.26
C VAL A 387 -15.00 -5.16 -5.71
N GLU A 388 -14.89 -4.92 -4.42
CA GLU A 388 -15.53 -3.79 -3.72
C GLU A 388 -14.47 -2.94 -3.04
N SER A 389 -14.65 -1.62 -3.02
CA SER A 389 -13.71 -0.72 -2.36
C SER A 389 -14.39 0.30 -1.46
N LYS A 390 -13.65 0.75 -0.45
CA LYS A 390 -14.03 1.86 0.44
C LYS A 390 -12.83 2.77 0.62
N MET A 391 -13.06 4.07 0.46
CA MET A 391 -12.04 5.09 0.70
C MET A 391 -12.36 5.83 2.01
N THR A 392 -11.34 6.00 2.85
CA THR A 392 -11.42 6.73 4.11
C THR A 392 -10.31 7.78 4.15
N LYS A 393 -10.64 9.03 4.45
CA LYS A 393 -9.64 10.07 4.73
C LYS A 393 -9.16 9.90 6.17
N LEU A 394 -7.89 9.57 6.37
CA LEU A 394 -7.29 9.36 7.69
C LEU A 394 -6.78 10.67 8.31
N PHE A 395 -6.19 11.52 7.48
CA PHE A 395 -5.68 12.83 7.86
C PHE A 395 -6.17 13.87 6.84
N ASP A 396 -6.46 15.08 7.31
CA ASP A 396 -6.80 16.22 6.45
C ASP A 396 -5.54 16.89 5.87
N ASP A 397 -5.72 17.98 5.12
CA ASP A 397 -4.63 18.69 4.45
C ASP A 397 -3.64 19.36 5.42
N ASP A 398 -4.05 19.58 6.66
CA ASP A 398 -3.22 20.09 7.76
C ASP A 398 -2.55 18.98 8.59
N GLY A 399 -2.76 17.71 8.23
CA GLY A 399 -2.23 16.54 8.96
C GLY A 399 -3.01 16.22 10.24
N VAL A 400 -4.22 16.75 10.41
CA VAL A 400 -5.07 16.44 11.55
C VAL A 400 -5.86 15.17 11.28
N LYS A 401 -5.82 14.24 12.23
CA LYS A 401 -6.55 12.97 12.15
C LYS A 401 -8.06 13.20 12.11
N CYS A 402 -8.74 12.63 11.11
CA CYS A 402 -10.19 12.80 10.92
C CYS A 402 -10.98 11.50 10.80
N GLU A 403 -10.50 10.46 10.11
CA GLU A 403 -11.18 9.15 9.88
C GLU A 403 -12.58 9.30 9.24
N GLU A 404 -12.65 9.96 8.10
CA GLU A 404 -13.88 10.24 7.37
C GLU A 404 -14.07 9.28 6.18
N LEU A 405 -15.24 8.64 6.08
CA LEU A 405 -15.60 7.83 4.92
C LEU A 405 -15.91 8.74 3.71
N ILE A 406 -15.24 8.51 2.59
CA ILE A 406 -15.39 9.33 1.39
C ILE A 406 -16.44 8.72 0.45
N GLU A 407 -17.56 9.40 0.33
CA GLU A 407 -18.57 9.06 -0.68
C GLU A 407 -18.08 9.46 -2.08
N GLY A 408 -18.20 8.54 -3.06
CA GLY A 408 -17.79 8.79 -4.44
C GLY A 408 -16.30 8.56 -4.74
N ASN A 409 -15.51 8.08 -3.78
CA ASN A 409 -14.13 7.61 -3.95
C ASN A 409 -13.17 8.62 -4.61
N THR A 410 -13.29 9.91 -4.26
CA THR A 410 -12.42 10.98 -4.76
C THR A 410 -11.55 11.52 -3.64
N ALA A 411 -10.25 11.29 -3.72
CA ALA A 411 -9.27 11.87 -2.80
C ALA A 411 -9.03 13.35 -3.15
N LYS A 412 -9.23 14.25 -2.19
CA LYS A 412 -9.10 15.71 -2.42
C LYS A 412 -7.86 16.22 -1.71
N PHE A 413 -7.04 16.97 -2.46
CA PHE A 413 -5.80 17.56 -1.97
C PHE A 413 -5.80 19.05 -2.27
N GLU A 414 -5.73 19.86 -1.22
CA GLU A 414 -5.66 21.30 -1.33
C GLU A 414 -4.29 21.79 -0.84
N ASN A 415 -3.59 22.53 -1.69
CA ASN A 415 -2.35 23.19 -1.33
C ASN A 415 -2.56 24.69 -1.35
N GLU A 416 -2.02 25.34 -0.34
CA GLU A 416 -2.02 26.80 -0.28
C GLU A 416 -0.62 27.31 -0.63
N TYR A 417 -0.58 28.30 -1.52
CA TYR A 417 0.63 29.06 -1.75
C TYR A 417 0.76 30.13 -0.68
N ASP A 418 1.81 30.04 0.15
CA ASP A 418 2.20 31.06 1.12
C ASP A 418 3.72 31.21 1.07
N ALA A 419 4.18 32.31 0.47
CA ALA A 419 5.60 32.56 0.34
C ALA A 419 6.25 32.82 1.71
N ALA A 420 7.52 32.47 1.80
CA ALA A 420 8.30 32.70 2.99
C ALA A 420 8.29 34.17 3.42
N VAL A 421 8.07 34.43 4.70
CA VAL A 421 8.03 35.76 5.30
C VAL A 421 9.32 36.53 5.02
N VAL A 422 9.21 37.74 4.46
CA VAL A 422 10.34 38.68 4.37
C VAL A 422 10.24 39.78 5.43
N LYS A 423 11.37 40.35 5.80
CA LYS A 423 11.45 41.25 6.94
C LYS A 423 12.13 42.57 6.55
N TRP A 424 11.50 43.67 6.88
CA TRP A 424 12.11 45.00 6.87
C TRP A 424 12.47 45.40 8.27
N THR A 425 13.76 45.72 8.50
CA THR A 425 14.28 46.19 9.78
C THR A 425 14.70 47.64 9.63
N PRO A 426 13.84 48.62 9.96
CA PRO A 426 14.21 50.03 9.85
C PRO A 426 15.32 50.36 10.81
N SER A 427 16.37 51.02 10.33
CA SER A 427 17.50 51.47 11.14
C SER A 427 18.09 52.77 10.62
N GLY A 428 18.63 53.58 11.47
CA GLY A 428 19.22 54.85 11.14
C GLY A 428 20.22 55.34 12.17
N THR A 429 20.65 56.57 12.00
CA THR A 429 21.62 57.19 12.88
C THR A 429 21.18 58.53 13.42
N LYS A 430 21.62 58.87 14.60
CA LYS A 430 21.45 60.17 15.22
C LYS A 430 22.80 60.81 15.44
N THR A 431 23.01 61.96 14.81
CA THR A 431 24.12 62.84 15.12
C THR A 431 23.63 63.90 16.12
N TYR A 432 24.38 64.07 17.18
CA TYR A 432 24.11 65.04 18.21
C TYR A 432 25.34 65.89 18.46
N THR A 433 25.19 67.22 18.34
CA THR A 433 26.23 68.19 18.59
C THR A 433 25.88 69.02 19.80
N ASP A 434 26.67 68.93 20.89
CA ASP A 434 26.57 69.77 22.03
C ASP A 434 27.62 70.92 21.91
N THR A 435 27.16 72.15 21.78
CA THR A 435 28.05 73.32 21.67
C THR A 435 28.76 73.70 22.96
N THR A 436 28.35 73.12 24.09
CA THR A 436 28.97 73.34 25.38
C THR A 436 29.99 72.23 25.72
N GLY A 437 29.83 71.07 25.16
CA GLY A 437 30.66 69.90 25.50
C GLY A 437 30.32 69.24 26.82
N GLU A 438 29.31 69.69 27.55
CA GLU A 438 28.96 69.24 28.90
C GLU A 438 27.80 68.22 28.93
N ASN A 439 27.06 68.11 27.83
CA ASN A 439 25.88 67.23 27.75
C ASN A 439 26.08 66.16 26.67
N PRO A 440 26.80 65.09 26.93
CA PRO A 440 26.96 64.03 25.94
C PRO A 440 25.61 63.35 25.62
N LEU A 441 25.50 62.71 24.43
CA LEU A 441 24.36 61.90 24.04
C LEU A 441 24.14 60.79 25.07
N LYS A 442 22.94 60.73 25.63
CA LYS A 442 22.51 59.69 26.58
C LYS A 442 21.44 58.80 25.97
N PRO A 443 21.34 57.52 26.38
CA PRO A 443 20.18 56.71 26.05
C PRO A 443 18.89 57.41 26.43
N ASP A 444 17.82 57.19 25.67
CA ASP A 444 16.48 57.77 25.90
C ASP A 444 16.40 59.31 25.80
N MET A 445 17.46 59.99 25.37
CA MET A 445 17.44 61.45 25.20
C MET A 445 16.58 61.88 24.01
N PHE A 446 16.54 61.11 22.96
CA PHE A 446 15.75 61.33 21.73
C PHE A 446 14.92 60.11 21.37
N HIS A 447 13.77 60.43 20.78
CA HIS A 447 12.81 59.42 20.37
C HIS A 447 12.43 59.58 18.91
N VAL A 448 12.29 58.46 18.22
CA VAL A 448 11.90 58.40 16.80
C VAL A 448 10.74 57.46 16.62
N ILE A 449 9.81 57.82 15.78
CA ILE A 449 8.66 56.98 15.42
C ILE A 449 8.74 56.58 13.95
N VAL A 450 8.46 55.32 13.65
CA VAL A 450 8.12 54.84 12.34
C VAL A 450 6.59 54.69 12.31
N CYS A 451 5.91 55.33 11.36
CA CYS A 451 4.45 55.36 11.32
C CYS A 451 3.92 55.29 9.89
N THR A 452 2.67 54.88 9.74
CA THR A 452 1.95 54.80 8.47
C THR A 452 0.47 55.09 8.70
N ASN A 453 -0.20 55.65 7.68
CA ASN A 453 -1.65 55.78 7.64
C ASN A 453 -2.31 54.65 6.83
N ASN A 454 -1.56 53.74 6.25
CA ASN A 454 -2.09 52.58 5.58
C ASN A 454 -2.43 51.50 6.62
N ALA A 455 -3.72 51.18 6.75
CA ALA A 455 -4.21 50.18 7.71
C ALA A 455 -3.66 48.77 7.46
N LYS A 456 -3.29 48.46 6.21
CA LYS A 456 -2.74 47.14 5.82
C LYS A 456 -1.22 47.05 5.98
N ALA A 457 -0.49 48.17 6.12
CA ALA A 457 0.96 48.15 6.19
C ALA A 457 1.45 47.48 7.48
N PRO A 458 2.30 46.43 7.41
CA PRO A 458 2.91 45.83 8.59
C PRO A 458 3.79 46.84 9.35
N LEU A 459 3.72 46.82 10.66
CA LEU A 459 4.58 47.62 11.51
C LEU A 459 5.57 46.74 12.24
N PRO A 460 6.77 47.29 12.66
CA PRO A 460 7.71 46.55 13.47
C PRO A 460 7.06 45.94 14.71
N GLU A 461 7.36 44.67 14.99
CA GLU A 461 6.79 43.92 16.10
C GLU A 461 7.88 43.12 16.84
N GLY A 462 7.79 43.13 18.19
CA GLY A 462 8.72 42.41 19.04
C GLY A 462 8.56 42.78 20.52
N GLU A 463 9.33 42.15 21.36
CA GLU A 463 9.36 42.42 22.80
C GLU A 463 9.86 43.86 23.07
N GLY A 464 9.19 44.60 23.95
CA GLY A 464 9.53 45.97 24.29
C GLY A 464 9.06 47.06 23.32
N VAL A 465 8.31 46.72 22.31
CA VAL A 465 7.78 47.68 21.33
C VAL A 465 6.68 48.56 21.94
N THR A 466 6.82 49.89 21.82
CA THR A 466 5.81 50.86 22.24
C THR A 466 4.99 51.32 21.04
N ARG A 467 3.71 50.99 21.00
CA ARG A 467 2.75 51.46 19.99
C ARG A 467 2.33 52.89 20.29
N VAL A 468 2.30 53.73 19.26
CA VAL A 468 1.83 55.12 19.33
C VAL A 468 0.92 55.37 18.13
N ASP A 469 -0.37 55.52 18.39
CA ASP A 469 -1.36 55.78 17.38
C ASP A 469 -1.92 57.20 17.56
N ARG A 470 -2.08 57.93 16.43
CA ARG A 470 -2.63 59.31 16.44
C ARG A 470 -3.52 59.53 15.22
N GLY A 471 -4.84 59.56 15.43
CA GLY A 471 -5.80 59.64 14.36
C GLY A 471 -5.72 58.41 13.43
N GLU A 472 -5.50 58.64 12.16
CA GLU A 472 -5.33 57.55 11.16
C GLU A 472 -3.89 56.97 11.13
N TRP A 473 -2.95 57.61 11.80
CA TRP A 473 -1.56 57.17 11.84
C TRP A 473 -1.35 56.17 12.95
N ARG A 474 -0.78 55.01 12.57
CA ARG A 474 -0.32 53.97 13.47
C ARG A 474 1.20 53.97 13.49
N GLY A 475 1.83 53.88 14.64
CA GLY A 475 3.28 53.98 14.72
C GLY A 475 3.90 53.16 15.81
N VAL A 476 5.23 53.02 15.71
CA VAL A 476 6.08 52.36 16.67
C VAL A 476 7.23 53.24 17.08
N LEU A 477 7.32 53.51 18.39
CA LEU A 477 8.34 54.35 18.98
C LEU A 477 9.63 53.56 19.23
N THR A 478 10.78 54.18 19.02
CA THR A 478 12.07 53.71 19.49
C THR A 478 12.83 54.85 20.15
N THR A 479 13.81 54.50 20.95
CA THR A 479 14.75 55.43 21.59
C THR A 479 16.09 55.43 20.87
N VAL A 480 16.79 56.55 20.94
CA VAL A 480 18.15 56.65 20.40
C VAL A 480 19.14 56.11 21.43
N GLU A 481 19.98 55.19 21.04
CA GLU A 481 21.02 54.62 21.86
C GLU A 481 22.18 55.63 22.12
N ALA A 482 22.98 55.39 23.16
CA ALA A 482 24.10 56.27 23.51
C ALA A 482 25.13 56.46 22.38
N GLY A 483 25.24 55.51 21.45
CA GLY A 483 26.09 55.59 20.26
C GLY A 483 25.45 56.26 19.05
N GLY A 484 24.22 56.78 19.19
CA GLY A 484 23.47 57.41 18.10
C GLY A 484 22.76 56.42 17.18
N SER A 485 22.68 55.15 17.53
CA SER A 485 21.94 54.13 16.75
C SER A 485 20.43 54.30 16.97
N ILE A 486 19.67 54.16 15.89
CA ILE A 486 18.23 54.14 15.89
C ILE A 486 17.82 52.81 15.23
N ALA A 487 17.09 51.96 15.94
CA ALA A 487 16.65 50.67 15.42
C ALA A 487 15.28 50.28 15.96
N TRP A 488 14.54 49.54 15.16
CA TRP A 488 13.32 48.85 15.57
C TRP A 488 13.46 47.34 15.32
N PRO A 489 12.63 46.53 15.95
CA PRO A 489 12.39 45.17 15.46
C PRO A 489 11.94 45.16 14.01
N SER A 490 11.89 43.97 13.39
CA SER A 490 11.48 43.85 12.00
C SER A 490 9.96 43.95 11.86
N ALA A 491 9.50 44.59 10.79
CA ALA A 491 8.16 44.40 10.22
C ALA A 491 8.20 43.18 9.33
N LYS A 492 7.18 42.31 9.41
CA LYS A 492 7.06 41.08 8.64
C LYS A 492 6.06 41.25 7.54
N TYR A 493 6.40 40.79 6.35
CA TYR A 493 5.51 40.80 5.18
C TYR A 493 5.30 39.38 4.73
N GLU A 494 4.04 39.05 4.51
CA GLU A 494 3.55 37.75 4.08
C GLU A 494 2.85 37.87 2.72
N HIS A 495 2.62 36.79 2.01
CA HIS A 495 1.95 36.82 0.71
C HIS A 495 0.56 37.49 0.77
N LYS A 496 -0.16 37.32 1.86
CA LYS A 496 -1.49 37.95 2.08
C LYS A 496 -1.45 39.49 2.11
N ASP A 497 -0.27 40.09 2.26
CA ASP A 497 -0.08 41.55 2.30
C ASP A 497 0.06 42.14 0.88
N LEU A 498 0.25 41.28 -0.13
CA LEU A 498 0.38 41.68 -1.53
C LEU A 498 -1.00 41.88 -2.17
N ASP A 499 -1.00 42.60 -3.29
CA ASP A 499 -2.13 42.68 -4.17
C ASP A 499 -2.30 41.34 -4.90
N PRO A 500 -3.45 40.68 -4.82
CA PRO A 500 -3.63 39.34 -5.41
C PRO A 500 -3.53 39.30 -6.93
N ASP A 501 -3.74 40.45 -7.59
CA ASP A 501 -3.72 40.54 -9.07
C ASP A 501 -2.31 40.82 -9.61
N THR A 502 -1.52 41.63 -8.89
CA THR A 502 -0.17 42.05 -9.33
C THR A 502 0.96 41.32 -8.63
N LEU A 503 0.65 40.60 -7.53
CA LEU A 503 1.61 39.89 -6.66
C LEU A 503 2.73 40.82 -6.14
N ASP A 504 2.44 42.11 -6.00
CA ASP A 504 3.32 43.08 -5.37
C ASP A 504 2.56 44.03 -4.46
N ALA A 505 3.28 44.73 -3.59
CA ALA A 505 2.75 45.81 -2.80
C ALA A 505 3.85 46.81 -2.43
N THR A 506 3.51 48.08 -2.38
CA THR A 506 4.41 49.13 -1.87
C THR A 506 3.76 49.79 -0.67
N PHE A 507 4.47 49.74 0.45
CA PHE A 507 4.04 50.37 1.71
C PHE A 507 4.88 51.57 2.02
N GLU A 508 4.20 52.68 2.37
CA GLU A 508 4.85 53.94 2.71
C GLU A 508 4.84 54.14 4.22
N TYR A 509 5.99 54.44 4.76
CA TYR A 509 6.19 54.78 6.16
C TYR A 509 6.84 56.17 6.29
N LYS A 510 6.39 56.94 7.27
CA LYS A 510 7.06 58.17 7.69
C LYS A 510 7.91 57.86 8.93
N ILE A 511 9.13 58.37 8.93
CA ILE A 511 10.06 58.25 10.07
C ILE A 511 10.41 59.67 10.51
N VAL A 512 10.06 59.99 11.74
CA VAL A 512 10.18 61.35 12.26
C VAL A 512 10.67 61.33 13.70
N GLU A 513 11.45 62.33 14.09
CA GLU A 513 11.78 62.56 15.46
C GLU A 513 10.55 63.12 16.22
N VAL A 514 10.35 62.68 17.45
CA VAL A 514 9.20 63.03 18.27
C VAL A 514 9.61 63.53 19.65
N VAL A 515 8.80 64.41 20.21
CA VAL A 515 8.90 64.85 21.60
C VAL A 515 7.59 64.58 22.32
N LYS A 516 7.65 64.40 23.61
CA LYS A 516 6.49 64.17 24.46
C LYS A 516 5.86 65.48 24.87
N VAL A 517 4.58 65.70 24.55
CA VAL A 517 3.76 66.86 24.93
C VAL A 517 2.59 66.36 25.77
N GLY A 518 2.66 66.53 27.07
CA GLY A 518 1.75 65.83 27.98
C GLY A 518 1.98 64.34 27.93
N ASP A 519 0.93 63.57 27.63
CA ASP A 519 1.03 62.12 27.47
C ASP A 519 1.13 61.65 25.99
N THR A 520 1.23 62.64 25.06
CA THR A 520 1.22 62.35 23.62
C THR A 520 2.61 62.59 23.00
N TRP A 521 3.04 61.66 22.14
CA TRP A 521 4.20 61.84 21.28
C TRP A 521 3.84 62.61 20.04
N ILE A 522 4.54 63.74 19.79
CA ILE A 522 4.28 64.65 18.68
C ILE A 522 5.56 64.84 17.87
N ALA A 523 5.45 64.80 16.55
CA ALA A 523 6.58 65.04 15.66
C ALA A 523 7.17 66.43 15.85
N VAL A 524 8.49 66.55 15.88
CA VAL A 524 9.16 67.84 16.13
C VAL A 524 8.92 68.92 15.08
N ASN A 525 8.45 68.53 13.89
CA ASN A 525 8.03 69.44 12.83
C ASN A 525 6.56 69.87 12.95
N ASP A 526 5.76 69.27 13.85
CA ASP A 526 4.37 69.66 14.12
C ASP A 526 4.36 70.97 14.97
N PRO A 527 3.55 71.97 14.61
CA PRO A 527 3.43 73.21 15.41
C PRO A 527 3.08 72.98 16.89
N GLN A 528 2.38 71.91 17.23
CA GLN A 528 2.02 71.56 18.60
C GLN A 528 3.24 71.15 19.45
N ALA A 529 4.32 70.77 18.82
CA ALA A 529 5.60 70.44 19.51
C ALA A 529 6.43 71.70 19.84
N SER A 530 6.00 72.91 19.39
CA SER A 530 6.73 74.13 19.59
C SER A 530 6.92 74.47 21.08
N GLY A 531 8.19 74.64 21.50
CA GLY A 531 8.53 74.88 22.89
C GLY A 531 8.56 73.63 23.78
N SER A 532 8.32 72.49 23.22
CA SER A 532 8.39 71.19 23.93
C SER A 532 9.76 70.51 23.72
N GLY A 533 10.09 69.55 24.56
CA GLY A 533 11.37 68.86 24.55
C GLY A 533 12.43 69.53 25.44
N LEU A 534 13.70 69.31 25.13
CA LEU A 534 14.82 69.84 25.94
C LEU A 534 15.05 71.33 25.63
N PRO A 535 15.07 72.23 26.64
CA PRO A 535 15.36 73.62 26.42
C PRO A 535 16.73 73.81 25.76
N GLY A 536 16.84 74.74 24.78
CA GLY A 536 18.07 74.96 24.02
C GLY A 536 18.40 73.90 22.95
N MET A 537 17.52 72.96 22.74
CA MET A 537 17.67 71.92 21.70
C MET A 537 17.11 72.36 20.36
N GLY A 538 17.97 72.32 19.36
CA GLY A 538 17.56 72.41 17.94
C GLY A 538 17.31 71.02 17.39
N TYR A 539 16.03 70.65 17.33
CA TYR A 539 15.61 69.35 16.81
C TYR A 539 15.61 69.28 15.28
N ASP A 540 15.99 68.15 14.70
CA ASP A 540 15.92 67.91 13.28
C ASP A 540 14.47 67.70 12.85
N LYS A 541 13.96 68.59 12.01
CA LYS A 541 12.58 68.57 11.48
C LYS A 541 12.41 67.73 10.22
N THR A 542 13.43 66.98 9.82
CA THR A 542 13.39 66.12 8.65
C THR A 542 12.30 65.06 8.79
N VAL A 543 11.53 64.92 7.73
CA VAL A 543 10.60 63.78 7.56
C VAL A 543 11.22 62.84 6.56
N TRP A 544 11.55 61.64 7.05
CA TRP A 544 11.96 60.57 6.15
C TRP A 544 10.75 59.78 5.72
N THR A 545 10.71 59.38 4.43
CA THR A 545 9.73 58.47 3.90
C THR A 545 10.46 57.18 3.49
N ALA A 546 10.07 56.06 4.05
CA ALA A 546 10.52 54.75 3.59
C ALA A 546 9.42 54.13 2.70
N LYS A 547 9.77 53.82 1.47
CA LYS A 547 8.91 53.03 0.56
C LYS A 547 9.45 51.61 0.55
N VAL A 548 8.69 50.71 1.15
CA VAL A 548 9.02 49.28 1.23
C VAL A 548 8.19 48.57 0.17
N THR A 549 8.86 48.07 -0.85
CA THR A 549 8.25 47.29 -1.92
C THR A 549 8.53 45.81 -1.70
N VAL A 550 7.47 45.02 -1.70
CA VAL A 550 7.52 43.55 -1.60
C VAL A 550 6.92 42.99 -2.87
N LYS A 551 7.59 42.04 -3.47
CA LYS A 551 7.17 41.34 -4.70
C LYS A 551 7.33 39.86 -4.54
N ASP A 552 6.39 39.12 -5.10
CA ASP A 552 6.57 37.69 -5.30
C ASP A 552 7.26 37.44 -6.64
N ILE A 553 8.42 36.84 -6.61
CA ILE A 553 9.18 36.46 -7.80
C ILE A 553 9.36 34.96 -7.82
N GLY A 554 8.43 34.29 -8.53
CA GLY A 554 8.52 32.82 -8.75
C GLY A 554 8.45 32.00 -7.47
N GLY A 555 7.64 32.40 -6.49
CA GLY A 555 7.44 31.67 -5.26
C GLY A 555 8.29 32.10 -4.08
N ALA A 556 9.05 33.20 -4.24
CA ALA A 556 9.80 33.82 -3.15
C ALA A 556 9.43 35.30 -3.02
N LEU A 557 9.19 35.77 -1.80
CA LEU A 557 9.05 37.20 -1.57
C LEU A 557 10.42 37.87 -1.62
N GLU A 558 10.52 38.93 -2.42
CA GLU A 558 11.65 39.83 -2.42
C GLU A 558 11.23 41.18 -1.85
N LEU A 559 12.10 41.78 -1.02
CA LEU A 559 11.85 43.06 -0.37
C LEU A 559 12.94 44.05 -0.73
N SER A 560 12.53 45.28 -1.12
CA SER A 560 13.40 46.42 -1.24
C SER A 560 12.86 47.61 -0.44
N ALA A 561 13.73 48.43 0.10
CA ALA A 561 13.34 49.65 0.83
C ALA A 561 14.15 50.84 0.34
N GLU A 562 13.46 51.88 -0.07
CA GLU A 562 14.03 53.15 -0.50
C GLU A 562 13.66 54.26 0.46
N TYR A 563 14.59 55.20 0.73
CA TYR A 563 14.39 56.29 1.66
C TYR A 563 14.41 57.63 0.95
N TYR A 564 13.45 58.45 1.24
CA TYR A 564 13.28 59.78 0.67
C TYR A 564 13.30 60.83 1.80
N LYS A 565 13.91 61.99 1.56
CA LYS A 565 14.01 63.09 2.54
C LYS A 565 13.11 64.26 2.20
N ASN A 566 12.24 64.70 3.10
CA ASN A 566 11.40 65.89 2.97
C ASN A 566 10.61 65.94 1.65
N ASP A 567 9.88 64.87 1.31
CA ASP A 567 9.08 64.76 0.09
C ASP A 567 9.88 64.89 -1.24
N SER A 568 11.20 64.60 -1.20
CA SER A 568 12.02 64.43 -2.41
C SER A 568 11.43 63.37 -3.31
N GLU A 569 11.51 63.57 -4.64
CA GLU A 569 11.15 62.56 -5.62
C GLU A 569 12.27 61.58 -5.89
N GLU A 570 13.52 61.92 -5.49
CA GLU A 570 14.70 61.07 -5.67
C GLU A 570 15.06 60.35 -4.39
N PRO A 571 15.26 59.04 -4.41
CA PRO A 571 15.69 58.33 -3.23
C PRO A 571 17.15 58.68 -2.86
N ILE A 572 17.43 58.61 -1.61
CA ILE A 572 18.80 58.80 -1.10
C ILE A 572 19.62 57.51 -1.32
N THR A 573 20.80 57.66 -1.88
CA THR A 573 21.74 56.55 -2.00
C THR A 573 22.23 56.12 -0.61
N GLY A 574 21.74 54.95 -0.16
CA GLY A 574 22.09 54.34 1.15
C GLY A 574 20.86 53.72 1.80
N SER A 575 21.07 52.77 2.63
CA SER A 575 20.01 51.97 3.29
C SER A 575 19.60 52.50 4.68
N MET A 576 20.06 53.71 5.07
CA MET A 576 19.79 54.25 6.39
C MET A 576 19.41 55.72 6.34
N PHE A 577 18.48 56.12 7.17
CA PHE A 577 18.10 57.52 7.42
C PHE A 577 18.97 58.09 8.57
N SER A 578 19.01 59.41 8.68
CA SER A 578 19.76 60.11 9.74
C SER A 578 19.07 61.37 10.23
N PHE A 579 19.23 61.66 11.51
CA PHE A 579 18.79 62.91 12.14
C PHE A 579 19.98 63.62 12.79
N GLU A 580 19.96 64.97 12.76
CA GLU A 580 21.01 65.76 13.36
C GLU A 580 20.40 66.82 14.33
N ASN A 581 20.73 66.73 15.62
CA ASN A 581 20.31 67.72 16.63
C ASN A 581 21.48 68.47 17.17
N THR A 582 21.21 69.76 17.45
CA THR A 582 22.22 70.63 18.04
C THR A 582 21.70 71.22 19.34
N TYR A 583 22.48 71.03 20.40
CA TYR A 583 22.21 71.68 21.68
C TYR A 583 22.98 73.01 21.78
N LYS A 584 22.20 74.10 21.92
CA LYS A 584 22.76 75.45 22.12
C LYS A 584 21.91 76.17 23.15
N PRO A 585 22.24 76.14 24.40
CA PRO A 585 21.52 76.84 25.45
C PRO A 585 21.57 78.39 25.24
N ASP A 586 20.45 79.00 25.54
CA ASP A 586 20.42 80.47 25.54
C ASP A 586 21.41 81.03 26.56
N PRO A 587 22.15 82.14 26.26
CA PRO A 587 23.05 82.76 27.21
C PRO A 587 22.25 83.23 28.41
N ALA A 588 22.71 82.88 29.60
CA ALA A 588 22.12 83.32 30.84
C ALA A 588 22.31 84.86 30.99
N GLU A 589 21.20 85.62 30.99
CA GLU A 589 21.24 87.00 31.38
C GLU A 589 21.46 87.09 32.90
N LEU A 590 22.66 87.53 33.29
CA LEU A 590 22.93 87.99 34.68
C LEU A 590 22.29 89.37 34.86
N LYS A 591 21.12 89.42 35.45
CA LYS A 591 20.56 90.66 35.96
C LYS A 591 21.25 90.97 37.32
N GLY A 592 22.31 91.69 37.23
CA GLY A 592 22.95 92.26 38.43
C GLY A 592 22.18 93.50 38.91
N ASP A 593 21.47 93.37 40.02
CA ASP A 593 20.94 94.54 40.75
C ASP A 593 22.02 95.18 41.54
N THR A 594 22.62 96.23 41.00
CA THR A 594 23.61 97.06 41.73
C THR A 594 22.88 98.11 42.52
N ALA A 595 22.50 97.82 43.78
CA ALA A 595 22.13 98.84 44.76
C ALA A 595 23.42 99.36 45.39
N ILE A 596 23.88 100.50 44.90
CA ILE A 596 24.93 101.32 45.59
C ILE A 596 24.21 102.05 46.69
N HIS A 597 24.49 101.67 47.97
CA HIS A 597 24.17 102.48 49.08
C HIS A 597 25.44 103.27 49.42
N GLY A 598 25.32 104.66 49.30
CA GLY A 598 26.25 105.63 49.76
C GLY A 598 26.11 105.92 51.22
#